data_277c4774a6584265256f630290f8c534
#
_entry.id   277c4774a6584265256f630290f8c534
#
_cell.length_a   1.000
_cell.length_b   1.000
_cell.length_c   1.000
_cell.angle_alpha   90.00
_cell.angle_beta   90.00
_cell.angle_gamma   90.00
#
_symmetry.space_group_name_H-M   'P 1'
#
loop_
_entity.id
_entity.type
_entity.pdbx_description
1 polymer ?
#
loop_
_entity_poly.entity_id
_entity_poly.type
_entity_poly.pdbx_seq_one_letter_code
_entity_poly.pdbx_strand_id
1 'polypeptide(L)'
;MNRFGMFSWFGYPMPIEDRLDLIKRAGFDATGFWLGPEEELVANGKIDVLPSLIRSRGLFLDYVHAPDIGCNDVWSESETKRNKWLGTYCSYIDLCKRHSIPNLVVHISQSKGEQPDGPTGEGFVALEELVKVTEDSGVKIAVENTMQPALLDSIFTRIQSGHLGFCYDTSHDFLYSPRPGELLERWGHRLLVTHLGDNDGILDRHWLPGLGVLDWKEVSRCLPRQVYKGCLTLEVFPKDQEQESPSDFMISAYQSIQWLHNLLKGEG
;
A
#
# COMPACT_ATOMS: atom_id res chain seq x y z
N MET A 1 17.62 -3.77 -10.21
CA MET A 1 17.23 -4.70 -9.13
C MET A 1 16.21 -3.98 -8.28
N ASN A 2 15.08 -4.59 -7.95
CA ASN A 2 14.08 -3.96 -7.09
C ASN A 2 14.64 -3.85 -5.68
N ARG A 3 14.28 -2.77 -4.96
CA ARG A 3 14.52 -2.65 -3.51
C ARG A 3 13.54 -3.55 -2.77
N PHE A 4 13.95 -4.06 -1.62
CA PHE A 4 13.04 -4.75 -0.71
C PHE A 4 12.52 -3.76 0.32
N GLY A 5 11.20 -3.70 0.42
CA GLY A 5 10.48 -2.82 1.34
C GLY A 5 9.75 -3.60 2.42
N MET A 6 9.54 -2.95 3.54
CA MET A 6 8.71 -3.44 4.63
C MET A 6 7.81 -2.31 5.10
N PHE A 7 6.51 -2.59 5.24
CA PHE A 7 5.58 -1.63 5.83
C PHE A 7 5.97 -1.37 7.29
N SER A 8 5.97 -0.12 7.71
CA SER A 8 6.50 0.26 9.02
C SER A 8 5.66 -0.21 10.21
N TRP A 9 4.37 -0.54 9.97
CA TRP A 9 3.54 -1.22 10.94
C TRP A 9 3.46 -2.72 10.60
N PHE A 10 4.02 -3.54 11.46
CA PHE A 10 4.09 -4.99 11.27
C PHE A 10 3.58 -5.79 12.48
N GLY A 11 2.58 -5.22 13.17
CA GLY A 11 1.82 -5.90 14.20
C GLY A 11 2.38 -5.79 15.62
N TYR A 12 3.62 -5.32 15.84
CA TYR A 12 4.19 -5.14 17.16
C TYR A 12 4.08 -3.70 17.63
N PRO A 13 3.35 -3.43 18.73
CA PRO A 13 3.23 -2.08 19.29
C PRO A 13 4.56 -1.67 19.95
N MET A 14 5.31 -0.83 19.24
CA MET A 14 6.60 -0.28 19.69
C MET A 14 6.85 1.08 19.02
N PRO A 15 7.76 1.91 19.56
CA PRO A 15 8.13 3.19 18.96
C PRO A 15 8.54 3.04 17.49
N ILE A 16 8.21 4.04 16.67
CA ILE A 16 8.55 4.00 15.24
C ILE A 16 10.06 3.88 15.00
N GLU A 17 10.87 4.50 15.85
CA GLU A 17 12.33 4.42 15.80
C GLU A 17 12.82 2.98 15.89
N ASP A 18 12.28 2.20 16.85
CA ASP A 18 12.65 0.81 17.07
C ASP A 18 12.19 -0.07 15.89
N ARG A 19 10.99 0.19 15.36
CA ARG A 19 10.49 -0.50 14.16
C ARG A 19 11.40 -0.26 12.95
N LEU A 20 11.79 0.99 12.70
CA LEU A 20 12.69 1.32 11.59
C LEU A 20 14.09 0.72 11.76
N ASP A 21 14.60 0.65 13.01
CA ASP A 21 15.88 0.03 13.29
C ASP A 21 15.85 -1.49 13.06
N LEU A 22 14.75 -2.16 13.37
CA LEU A 22 14.53 -3.58 13.05
C LEU A 22 14.46 -3.82 11.55
N ILE A 23 13.67 -3.04 10.83
CA ILE A 23 13.56 -3.09 9.37
C ILE A 23 14.94 -2.96 8.73
N LYS A 24 15.71 -1.95 9.13
CA LYS A 24 17.05 -1.73 8.57
C LYS A 24 18.03 -2.84 8.90
N ARG A 25 18.06 -3.31 10.16
CA ARG A 25 18.94 -4.40 10.59
C ARG A 25 18.66 -5.73 9.90
N ALA A 26 17.41 -6.01 9.56
CA ALA A 26 17.06 -7.20 8.81
C ALA A 26 17.56 -7.18 7.35
N GLY A 27 17.86 -6.00 6.78
CA GLY A 27 18.41 -5.84 5.45
C GLY A 27 17.49 -5.16 4.43
N PHE A 28 16.33 -4.67 4.86
CA PHE A 28 15.43 -3.94 3.96
C PHE A 28 16.03 -2.59 3.52
N ASP A 29 15.66 -2.16 2.32
CA ASP A 29 16.14 -0.93 1.68
C ASP A 29 15.11 0.20 1.74
N ALA A 30 13.84 -0.15 1.90
CA ALA A 30 12.72 0.78 1.81
C ALA A 30 11.64 0.50 2.86
N THR A 31 10.78 1.47 3.08
CA THR A 31 9.61 1.35 3.93
C THR A 31 8.45 2.18 3.39
N GLY A 32 7.21 1.74 3.67
CA GLY A 32 6.00 2.55 3.62
C GLY A 32 5.58 2.96 5.03
N PHE A 33 4.85 4.04 5.18
CA PHE A 33 4.38 4.51 6.48
C PHE A 33 2.87 4.78 6.47
N TRP A 34 2.17 4.28 7.48
CA TRP A 34 0.75 4.50 7.66
C TRP A 34 0.45 5.82 8.38
N LEU A 35 -0.46 6.63 7.84
CA LEU A 35 -0.90 7.90 8.42
C LEU A 35 -2.07 7.72 9.40
N GLY A 36 -2.22 6.54 9.99
CA GLY A 36 -3.29 6.25 10.95
C GLY A 36 -3.17 7.06 12.23
N PRO A 37 -4.32 7.38 12.87
CA PRO A 37 -4.34 8.20 14.07
C PRO A 37 -3.70 7.51 15.30
N GLU A 38 -3.47 6.21 15.24
CA GLU A 38 -2.77 5.42 16.26
C GLU A 38 -1.25 5.62 16.25
N GLU A 39 -0.71 6.08 15.12
CA GLU A 39 0.72 6.37 15.01
C GLU A 39 1.07 7.61 15.83
N GLU A 40 2.03 7.48 16.73
CA GLU A 40 2.37 8.54 17.69
C GLU A 40 2.73 9.86 17.01
N LEU A 41 3.48 9.81 15.90
CA LEU A 41 3.86 11.02 15.14
C LEU A 41 2.66 11.71 14.51
N VAL A 42 1.64 10.94 14.10
CA VAL A 42 0.39 11.47 13.55
C VAL A 42 -0.45 12.07 14.68
N ALA A 43 -0.66 11.32 15.76
CA ALA A 43 -1.44 11.74 16.93
C ALA A 43 -0.91 13.02 17.57
N ASN A 44 0.40 13.19 17.61
CA ASN A 44 1.07 14.36 18.19
C ASN A 44 1.31 15.51 17.19
N GLY A 45 0.84 15.40 15.95
CA GLY A 45 1.06 16.41 14.90
C GLY A 45 2.52 16.59 14.49
N LYS A 46 3.36 15.57 14.69
CA LYS A 46 4.81 15.59 14.42
C LYS A 46 5.20 14.81 13.18
N ILE A 47 4.28 14.60 12.27
CA ILE A 47 4.52 13.77 11.09
C ILE A 47 5.66 14.28 10.19
N ASP A 48 5.91 15.57 10.18
CA ASP A 48 6.99 16.20 9.39
C ASP A 48 8.42 15.74 9.78
N VAL A 49 8.63 15.13 10.95
CA VAL A 49 9.93 14.57 11.32
C VAL A 49 10.17 13.18 10.72
N LEU A 50 9.10 12.46 10.35
CA LEU A 50 9.16 11.09 9.87
C LEU A 50 10.10 10.89 8.67
N PRO A 51 10.05 11.71 7.60
CA PRO A 51 10.89 11.49 6.44
C PRO A 51 12.39 11.59 6.73
N SER A 52 12.78 12.51 7.64
CA SER A 52 14.17 12.62 8.08
C SER A 52 14.58 11.45 8.98
N LEU A 53 13.69 10.99 9.83
CA LEU A 53 13.89 9.85 10.70
C LEU A 53 14.15 8.55 9.91
N ILE A 54 13.39 8.31 8.85
CA ILE A 54 13.54 7.16 7.95
C ILE A 54 14.86 7.26 7.17
N ARG A 55 15.12 8.42 6.57
CA ARG A 55 16.32 8.64 5.75
C ARG A 55 17.61 8.57 6.57
N SER A 56 17.61 9.02 7.82
CA SER A 56 18.78 8.93 8.69
C SER A 56 19.22 7.48 8.98
N ARG A 57 18.31 6.52 8.81
CA ARG A 57 18.59 5.08 8.90
C ARG A 57 19.01 4.45 7.58
N GLY A 58 19.15 5.25 6.52
CA GLY A 58 19.47 4.77 5.17
C GLY A 58 18.35 3.94 4.56
N LEU A 59 17.09 4.20 4.93
CA LEU A 59 15.91 3.65 4.32
C LEU A 59 15.32 4.64 3.31
N PHE A 60 14.80 4.11 2.20
CA PHE A 60 14.01 4.86 1.25
C PHE A 60 12.55 4.88 1.69
N LEU A 61 11.96 6.06 1.86
CA LEU A 61 10.53 6.21 2.09
C LEU A 61 9.82 6.17 0.74
N ASP A 62 9.23 5.03 0.41
CA ASP A 62 8.61 4.77 -0.90
C ASP A 62 7.21 5.37 -1.00
N TYR A 63 6.45 5.30 0.08
CA TYR A 63 5.10 5.85 0.12
C TYR A 63 4.66 6.17 1.54
N VAL A 64 3.62 6.98 1.64
CA VAL A 64 2.75 7.05 2.81
C VAL A 64 1.39 6.47 2.47
N HIS A 65 0.76 5.82 3.42
CA HIS A 65 -0.54 5.18 3.27
C HIS A 65 -1.59 5.98 4.02
N ALA A 66 -2.59 6.47 3.30
CA ALA A 66 -3.72 7.18 3.91
C ALA A 66 -4.58 6.21 4.75
N PRO A 67 -5.16 6.64 5.89
CA PRO A 67 -6.12 5.83 6.61
C PRO A 67 -7.33 5.47 5.75
N ASP A 68 -7.88 4.28 5.95
CA ASP A 68 -9.10 3.82 5.28
C ASP A 68 -10.38 4.48 5.84
N ILE A 69 -10.29 5.08 7.04
CA ILE A 69 -11.41 5.78 7.68
C ILE A 69 -11.87 6.95 6.81
N GLY A 70 -13.12 6.88 6.37
CA GLY A 70 -13.74 7.91 5.53
C GLY A 70 -13.35 7.83 4.04
N CYS A 71 -12.63 6.80 3.58
CA CYS A 71 -12.31 6.64 2.16
C CYS A 71 -13.57 6.52 1.27
N ASN A 72 -14.66 5.92 1.78
CA ASN A 72 -15.94 5.84 1.07
C ASN A 72 -16.62 7.21 0.83
N ASP A 73 -16.22 8.24 1.58
CA ASP A 73 -16.83 9.58 1.46
C ASP A 73 -16.63 10.22 0.08
N VAL A 74 -15.66 9.74 -0.70
CA VAL A 74 -15.48 10.14 -2.10
C VAL A 74 -16.73 9.83 -2.95
N TRP A 75 -17.45 8.74 -2.64
CA TRP A 75 -18.63 8.30 -3.38
C TRP A 75 -19.94 8.83 -2.80
N SER A 76 -19.88 9.59 -1.71
CA SER A 76 -21.07 10.11 -1.02
C SER A 76 -21.85 11.07 -1.92
N GLU A 77 -23.19 11.04 -1.81
CA GLU A 77 -24.06 12.06 -2.40
C GLU A 77 -23.87 13.43 -1.72
N SER A 78 -23.40 13.45 -0.48
CA SER A 78 -23.13 14.69 0.27
C SER A 78 -21.88 15.39 -0.25
N GLU A 79 -22.05 16.55 -0.86
CA GLU A 79 -20.95 17.44 -1.27
C GLU A 79 -20.01 17.78 -0.11
N THR A 80 -20.56 18.01 1.09
CA THR A 80 -19.78 18.31 2.30
C THR A 80 -18.83 17.17 2.64
N LYS A 81 -19.25 15.91 2.52
CA LYS A 81 -18.40 14.74 2.76
C LYS A 81 -17.32 14.63 1.70
N ARG A 82 -17.66 14.76 0.42
CA ARG A 82 -16.70 14.73 -0.67
C ARG A 82 -15.64 15.84 -0.55
N ASN A 83 -16.07 17.07 -0.22
CA ASN A 83 -15.14 18.20 -0.03
C ASN A 83 -14.22 17.98 1.18
N LYS A 84 -14.72 17.40 2.28
CA LYS A 84 -13.87 17.02 3.42
C LYS A 84 -12.87 15.95 3.03
N TRP A 85 -13.30 14.93 2.30
CA TRP A 85 -12.44 13.89 1.76
C TRP A 85 -11.32 14.51 0.89
N LEU A 86 -11.68 15.30 -0.10
CA LEU A 86 -10.74 15.96 -1.00
C LEU A 86 -9.71 16.82 -0.23
N GLY A 87 -10.16 17.66 0.71
CA GLY A 87 -9.29 18.49 1.53
C GLY A 87 -8.31 17.67 2.37
N THR A 88 -8.76 16.55 2.93
CA THR A 88 -7.90 15.63 3.69
C THR A 88 -6.81 15.02 2.81
N TYR A 89 -7.18 14.49 1.65
CA TYR A 89 -6.21 13.84 0.75
C TYR A 89 -5.27 14.87 0.10
N CYS A 90 -5.72 16.09 -0.17
CA CYS A 90 -4.83 17.20 -0.58
C CYS A 90 -3.76 17.48 0.49
N SER A 91 -4.10 17.42 1.78
CA SER A 91 -3.12 17.62 2.85
C SER A 91 -2.05 16.52 2.89
N TYR A 92 -2.41 15.27 2.56
CA TYR A 92 -1.45 14.17 2.43
C TYR A 92 -0.55 14.33 1.19
N ILE A 93 -1.09 14.83 0.07
CA ILE A 93 -0.28 15.17 -1.11
C ILE A 93 0.71 16.28 -0.77
N ASP A 94 0.29 17.30 -0.03
CA ASP A 94 1.18 18.38 0.42
C ASP A 94 2.31 17.87 1.33
N LEU A 95 2.02 16.92 2.23
CA LEU A 95 3.04 16.22 3.01
C LEU A 95 4.04 15.51 2.09
N CYS A 96 3.54 14.72 1.14
CA CYS A 96 4.38 14.01 0.18
C CYS A 96 5.26 14.98 -0.63
N LYS A 97 4.69 16.06 -1.13
CA LYS A 97 5.40 17.10 -1.89
C LYS A 97 6.50 17.75 -1.07
N ARG A 98 6.20 18.24 0.15
CA ARG A 98 7.18 18.89 1.03
C ARG A 98 8.38 18.00 1.33
N HIS A 99 8.18 16.71 1.41
CA HIS A 99 9.19 15.75 1.81
C HIS A 99 9.70 14.85 0.68
N SER A 100 9.33 15.13 -0.58
CA SER A 100 9.73 14.35 -1.75
C SER A 100 9.43 12.85 -1.57
N ILE A 101 8.22 12.52 -1.09
CA ILE A 101 7.70 11.16 -1.00
C ILE A 101 7.00 10.86 -2.32
N PRO A 102 7.41 9.82 -3.07
CA PRO A 102 6.94 9.65 -4.44
C PRO A 102 5.49 9.19 -4.58
N ASN A 103 4.97 8.45 -3.59
CA ASN A 103 3.66 7.83 -3.71
C ASN A 103 2.80 8.06 -2.47
N LEU A 104 1.50 8.30 -2.70
CA LEU A 104 0.44 8.27 -1.70
C LEU A 104 -0.46 7.07 -2.00
N VAL A 105 -0.47 6.06 -1.13
CA VAL A 105 -1.41 4.94 -1.22
C VAL A 105 -2.75 5.35 -0.64
N VAL A 106 -3.81 5.05 -1.37
CA VAL A 106 -5.18 5.41 -1.00
C VAL A 106 -6.14 4.24 -1.22
N HIS A 107 -7.04 4.05 -0.26
CA HIS A 107 -8.23 3.25 -0.45
C HIS A 107 -9.34 4.08 -1.08
N ILE A 108 -10.15 3.44 -1.90
CA ILE A 108 -11.35 4.02 -2.52
C ILE A 108 -12.64 3.32 -2.07
N SER A 109 -12.48 2.27 -1.30
CA SER A 109 -13.50 1.60 -0.50
C SER A 109 -12.83 1.04 0.75
N GLN A 110 -13.57 0.92 1.84
CA GLN A 110 -13.03 0.36 3.06
C GLN A 110 -12.62 -1.11 2.87
N SER A 111 -11.57 -1.52 3.57
CA SER A 111 -11.14 -2.91 3.64
C SER A 111 -12.08 -3.79 4.48
N LYS A 112 -12.91 -3.17 5.32
CA LYS A 112 -13.88 -3.84 6.21
C LYS A 112 -15.13 -2.97 6.37
N GLY A 113 -16.28 -3.61 6.63
CA GLY A 113 -17.51 -2.90 6.94
C GLY A 113 -18.35 -2.54 5.72
N GLU A 114 -19.10 -1.43 5.84
CA GLU A 114 -20.04 -0.98 4.81
C GLU A 114 -19.28 -0.53 3.56
N GLN A 115 -19.70 -1.04 2.42
CA GLN A 115 -19.12 -0.73 1.13
C GLN A 115 -19.97 0.33 0.41
N PRO A 116 -19.37 1.17 -0.46
CA PRO A 116 -20.16 2.05 -1.32
C PRO A 116 -20.99 1.22 -2.32
N ASP A 117 -22.17 1.70 -2.66
CA ASP A 117 -23.06 1.06 -3.66
C ASP A 117 -22.43 1.03 -5.07
N GLY A 118 -21.40 1.81 -5.28
CA GLY A 118 -20.67 1.92 -6.55
C GLY A 118 -20.12 3.32 -6.79
N PRO A 119 -19.45 3.53 -7.93
CA PRO A 119 -18.91 4.84 -8.25
C PRO A 119 -20.03 5.82 -8.63
N THR A 120 -19.93 7.05 -8.10
CA THR A 120 -20.81 8.17 -8.49
C THR A 120 -20.09 9.11 -9.47
N GLY A 121 -20.88 9.87 -10.26
CA GLY A 121 -20.32 10.87 -11.16
C GLY A 121 -19.52 11.94 -10.42
N GLU A 122 -20.05 12.40 -9.30
CA GLU A 122 -19.45 13.40 -8.41
C GLU A 122 -18.20 12.87 -7.72
N GLY A 123 -18.16 11.58 -7.36
CA GLY A 123 -16.98 10.93 -6.83
C GLY A 123 -15.84 10.87 -7.82
N PHE A 124 -16.13 10.61 -9.09
CA PHE A 124 -15.13 10.70 -10.15
C PHE A 124 -14.59 12.13 -10.32
N VAL A 125 -15.46 13.15 -10.25
CA VAL A 125 -15.01 14.55 -10.30
C VAL A 125 -14.04 14.83 -9.16
N ALA A 126 -14.34 14.41 -7.92
CA ALA A 126 -13.47 14.59 -6.78
C ALA A 126 -12.11 13.87 -6.95
N LEU A 127 -12.11 12.66 -7.51
CA LEU A 127 -10.87 11.94 -7.83
C LEU A 127 -10.05 12.63 -8.93
N GLU A 128 -10.71 13.12 -9.99
CA GLU A 128 -10.05 13.86 -11.07
C GLU A 128 -9.42 15.16 -10.54
N GLU A 129 -10.09 15.85 -9.60
CA GLU A 129 -9.55 17.04 -8.93
C GLU A 129 -8.34 16.68 -8.06
N LEU A 130 -8.41 15.58 -7.29
CA LEU A 130 -7.28 15.11 -6.49
C LEU A 130 -6.06 14.76 -7.38
N VAL A 131 -6.29 14.11 -8.51
CA VAL A 131 -5.22 13.78 -9.48
C VAL A 131 -4.57 15.03 -10.03
N LYS A 132 -5.33 16.08 -10.35
CA LYS A 132 -4.79 17.37 -10.82
C LYS A 132 -3.82 18.00 -9.81
N VAL A 133 -4.11 17.89 -8.50
CA VAL A 133 -3.21 18.43 -7.45
C VAL A 133 -1.82 17.78 -7.51
N THR A 134 -1.72 16.57 -8.06
CA THR A 134 -0.43 15.86 -8.17
C THR A 134 0.39 16.22 -9.41
N GLU A 135 -0.19 16.84 -10.43
CA GLU A 135 0.46 17.06 -11.74
C GLU A 135 1.79 17.83 -11.64
N ASP A 136 1.87 18.84 -10.74
CA ASP A 136 3.07 19.64 -10.53
C ASP A 136 3.81 19.30 -9.22
N SER A 137 3.50 18.17 -8.60
CA SER A 137 4.01 17.84 -7.27
C SER A 137 5.15 16.84 -7.26
N GLY A 138 5.30 16.04 -8.31
CA GLY A 138 6.18 14.87 -8.35
C GLY A 138 5.62 13.68 -7.56
N VAL A 139 4.41 13.79 -6.98
CA VAL A 139 3.71 12.74 -6.24
C VAL A 139 2.80 11.96 -7.18
N LYS A 140 2.62 10.67 -6.91
CA LYS A 140 1.62 9.85 -7.58
C LYS A 140 0.66 9.25 -6.57
N ILE A 141 -0.60 9.10 -6.98
CA ILE A 141 -1.62 8.42 -6.21
C ILE A 141 -1.61 6.94 -6.62
N ALA A 142 -1.41 6.05 -5.66
CA ALA A 142 -1.49 4.61 -5.84
C ALA A 142 -2.79 4.10 -5.22
N VAL A 143 -3.79 3.79 -6.06
CA VAL A 143 -5.06 3.24 -5.59
C VAL A 143 -4.89 1.76 -5.30
N GLU A 144 -5.27 1.34 -4.09
CA GLU A 144 -5.17 -0.05 -3.67
C GLU A 144 -6.42 -0.85 -4.03
N ASN A 145 -6.22 -2.10 -4.46
CA ASN A 145 -7.30 -3.05 -4.62
C ASN A 145 -7.80 -3.50 -3.23
N THR A 146 -9.04 -3.20 -2.96
CA THR A 146 -9.75 -3.60 -1.74
C THR A 146 -10.92 -4.53 -2.06
N MET A 147 -11.95 -4.59 -1.22
CA MET A 147 -13.10 -5.49 -1.39
C MET A 147 -13.90 -5.31 -2.69
N GLN A 148 -13.69 -4.21 -3.41
CA GLN A 148 -14.42 -3.89 -4.65
C GLN A 148 -13.48 -3.74 -5.86
N PRO A 149 -12.96 -4.83 -6.44
CA PRO A 149 -12.06 -4.76 -7.58
C PRO A 149 -12.67 -4.07 -8.82
N ALA A 150 -13.98 -4.17 -9.01
CA ALA A 150 -14.71 -3.50 -10.10
C ALA A 150 -14.67 -1.96 -9.98
N LEU A 151 -14.59 -1.44 -8.76
CA LEU A 151 -14.47 0.01 -8.52
C LEU A 151 -13.11 0.52 -8.98
N LEU A 152 -12.04 -0.19 -8.65
CA LEU A 152 -10.69 0.10 -9.16
C LEU A 152 -10.65 0.09 -10.70
N ASP A 153 -11.24 -0.93 -11.31
CA ASP A 153 -11.32 -1.07 -12.77
C ASP A 153 -12.03 0.12 -13.42
N SER A 154 -13.14 0.57 -12.82
CA SER A 154 -13.89 1.74 -13.28
C SER A 154 -13.05 3.02 -13.21
N ILE A 155 -12.27 3.20 -12.13
CA ILE A 155 -11.39 4.36 -11.96
C ILE A 155 -10.31 4.39 -13.04
N PHE A 156 -9.60 3.29 -13.23
CA PHE A 156 -8.52 3.25 -14.22
C PHE A 156 -9.00 3.30 -15.67
N THR A 157 -10.23 2.85 -15.93
CA THR A 157 -10.85 3.02 -17.24
C THR A 157 -11.18 4.48 -17.51
N ARG A 158 -11.68 5.20 -16.51
CA ARG A 158 -12.14 6.59 -16.67
C ARG A 158 -10.99 7.60 -16.58
N ILE A 159 -10.10 7.47 -15.60
CA ILE A 159 -9.05 8.47 -15.33
C ILE A 159 -7.74 8.03 -15.96
N GLN A 160 -7.41 8.65 -17.10
CA GLN A 160 -6.19 8.37 -17.87
C GLN A 160 -5.11 9.41 -17.53
N SER A 161 -4.44 9.23 -16.36
CA SER A 161 -3.37 10.12 -15.91
C SER A 161 -2.12 9.30 -15.54
N GLY A 162 -0.95 9.82 -15.84
CA GLY A 162 0.33 9.27 -15.40
C GLY A 162 0.61 9.48 -13.90
N HIS A 163 -0.23 10.27 -13.22
CA HIS A 163 -0.17 10.53 -11.78
C HIS A 163 -1.08 9.63 -10.96
N LEU A 164 -1.89 8.79 -11.61
CA LEU A 164 -2.76 7.82 -10.98
C LEU A 164 -2.30 6.41 -11.35
N GLY A 165 -1.94 5.60 -10.38
CA GLY A 165 -1.50 4.24 -10.60
C GLY A 165 -2.01 3.28 -9.54
N PHE A 166 -1.45 2.09 -9.53
CA PHE A 166 -1.93 0.93 -8.83
C PHE A 166 -1.05 0.60 -7.62
N CYS A 167 -1.65 0.40 -6.46
CA CYS A 167 -1.06 -0.32 -5.34
C CYS A 167 -1.67 -1.73 -5.35
N TYR A 168 -0.85 -2.74 -5.61
CA TYR A 168 -1.32 -4.11 -5.68
C TYR A 168 -1.11 -4.83 -4.36
N ASP A 169 -2.22 -5.16 -3.69
CA ASP A 169 -2.24 -6.05 -2.54
C ASP A 169 -2.61 -7.47 -2.98
N THR A 170 -1.71 -8.42 -2.67
CA THR A 170 -1.86 -9.84 -3.05
C THR A 170 -2.93 -10.56 -2.24
N SER A 171 -3.07 -10.21 -0.95
CA SER A 171 -4.05 -10.81 -0.05
C SER A 171 -5.47 -10.39 -0.45
N HIS A 172 -5.67 -9.10 -0.70
CA HIS A 172 -6.95 -8.55 -1.15
C HIS A 172 -7.37 -9.11 -2.51
N ASP A 173 -6.42 -9.20 -3.46
CA ASP A 173 -6.71 -9.77 -4.78
C ASP A 173 -7.18 -11.22 -4.68
N PHE A 174 -6.51 -12.03 -3.86
CA PHE A 174 -6.90 -13.42 -3.65
C PHE A 174 -8.27 -13.56 -3.00
N LEU A 175 -8.59 -12.71 -2.02
CA LEU A 175 -9.86 -12.82 -1.27
C LEU A 175 -11.06 -12.25 -2.01
N TYR A 176 -10.87 -11.20 -2.81
CA TYR A 176 -11.99 -10.40 -3.33
C TYR A 176 -12.12 -10.41 -4.85
N SER A 177 -11.07 -10.82 -5.58
CA SER A 177 -11.16 -10.91 -7.04
C SER A 177 -11.74 -12.26 -7.47
N PRO A 178 -12.68 -12.29 -8.42
CA PRO A 178 -13.18 -13.53 -8.98
C PRO A 178 -12.09 -14.40 -9.63
N ARG A 179 -11.04 -13.75 -10.13
CA ARG A 179 -9.84 -14.37 -10.71
C ARG A 179 -8.59 -13.63 -10.23
N PRO A 180 -7.89 -14.13 -9.20
CA PRO A 180 -6.66 -13.54 -8.72
C PRO A 180 -5.63 -13.37 -9.85
N GLY A 181 -4.94 -12.23 -9.86
CA GLY A 181 -3.98 -11.85 -10.91
C GLY A 181 -4.58 -11.08 -12.09
N GLU A 182 -5.90 -11.11 -12.30
CA GLU A 182 -6.55 -10.40 -13.43
C GLU A 182 -6.31 -8.89 -13.39
N LEU A 183 -6.35 -8.29 -12.20
CA LEU A 183 -6.07 -6.86 -12.04
C LEU A 183 -4.64 -6.51 -12.46
N LEU A 184 -3.66 -7.35 -12.12
CA LEU A 184 -2.27 -7.17 -12.57
C LEU A 184 -2.12 -7.33 -14.09
N GLU A 185 -2.78 -8.32 -14.69
CA GLU A 185 -2.77 -8.51 -16.14
C GLU A 185 -3.29 -7.26 -16.86
N ARG A 186 -4.36 -6.67 -16.33
CA ARG A 186 -5.02 -5.50 -16.93
C ARG A 186 -4.30 -4.19 -16.62
N TRP A 187 -3.94 -3.97 -15.36
CA TRP A 187 -3.47 -2.68 -14.85
C TRP A 187 -2.02 -2.67 -14.37
N GLY A 188 -1.31 -3.78 -14.47
CA GLY A 188 0.09 -3.88 -14.01
C GLY A 188 1.04 -2.87 -14.65
N HIS A 189 0.72 -2.34 -15.83
CA HIS A 189 1.47 -1.25 -16.46
C HIS A 189 1.38 0.07 -15.69
N ARG A 190 0.41 0.20 -14.76
CA ARG A 190 0.24 1.34 -13.84
C ARG A 190 0.76 1.06 -12.42
N LEU A 191 1.38 -0.09 -12.19
CA LEU A 191 1.85 -0.51 -10.86
C LEU A 191 2.89 0.47 -10.31
N LEU A 192 2.61 1.04 -9.13
CA LEU A 192 3.47 1.97 -8.40
C LEU A 192 3.98 1.39 -7.08
N VAL A 193 3.14 0.67 -6.35
CA VAL A 193 3.40 0.12 -5.03
C VAL A 193 2.92 -1.34 -4.98
N THR A 194 3.56 -2.17 -4.17
CA THR A 194 3.10 -3.52 -3.87
C THR A 194 2.93 -3.69 -2.36
N HIS A 195 1.84 -4.34 -1.96
CA HIS A 195 1.61 -4.89 -0.64
C HIS A 195 1.58 -6.42 -0.76
N LEU A 196 2.68 -7.05 -0.40
CA LEU A 196 2.86 -8.49 -0.57
C LEU A 196 2.62 -9.16 0.77
N GLY A 197 1.55 -9.94 0.88
CA GLY A 197 1.15 -10.70 2.05
C GLY A 197 0.38 -11.95 1.64
N ASP A 198 0.31 -12.91 2.54
CA ASP A 198 -0.42 -14.17 2.37
C ASP A 198 -1.61 -14.24 3.34
N ASN A 199 -2.53 -15.17 3.13
CA ASN A 199 -3.70 -15.34 3.98
C ASN A 199 -4.14 -16.82 4.06
N ASP A 200 -5.23 -17.08 4.79
CA ASP A 200 -5.83 -18.43 4.95
C ASP A 200 -6.93 -18.71 3.93
N GLY A 201 -7.19 -17.82 2.98
CA GLY A 201 -8.28 -17.91 2.01
C GLY A 201 -9.66 -17.53 2.58
N ILE A 202 -9.72 -17.06 3.82
CA ILE A 202 -10.95 -16.69 4.53
C ILE A 202 -10.91 -15.24 4.99
N LEU A 203 -9.80 -14.84 5.59
CA LEU A 203 -9.60 -13.51 6.17
C LEU A 203 -8.29 -12.91 5.66
N ASP A 204 -8.27 -11.60 5.61
CA ASP A 204 -7.08 -10.82 5.35
C ASP A 204 -6.13 -10.90 6.55
N ARG A 205 -5.13 -11.79 6.46
CA ARG A 205 -4.24 -12.16 7.56
C ARG A 205 -2.92 -11.42 7.55
N HIS A 206 -2.51 -10.91 6.41
CA HIS A 206 -1.18 -10.31 6.23
C HIS A 206 -0.04 -11.23 6.70
N TRP A 207 -0.12 -12.55 6.44
CA TRP A 207 0.97 -13.47 6.77
C TRP A 207 2.15 -13.30 5.81
N LEU A 208 3.31 -13.80 6.21
CA LEU A 208 4.48 -13.84 5.32
C LEU A 208 4.18 -14.67 4.05
N PRO A 209 4.63 -14.24 2.87
CA PRO A 209 4.56 -15.03 1.64
C PRO A 209 5.04 -16.46 1.82
N GLY A 210 4.19 -17.42 1.47
CA GLY A 210 4.44 -18.86 1.61
C GLY A 210 3.95 -19.48 2.91
N LEU A 211 3.38 -18.71 3.84
CA LEU A 211 2.79 -19.25 5.08
C LEU A 211 1.28 -19.44 5.01
N GLY A 212 0.66 -19.00 3.93
CA GLY A 212 -0.77 -19.13 3.67
C GLY A 212 -1.11 -20.04 2.49
N VAL A 213 -2.12 -19.64 1.73
CA VAL A 213 -2.70 -20.48 0.65
C VAL A 213 -2.53 -19.88 -0.74
N LEU A 214 -1.89 -18.71 -0.89
CA LEU A 214 -1.69 -18.07 -2.19
C LEU A 214 -0.74 -18.90 -3.07
N ASP A 215 -1.10 -19.05 -4.36
CA ASP A 215 -0.16 -19.60 -5.35
C ASP A 215 0.83 -18.51 -5.79
N TRP A 216 1.95 -18.43 -5.10
CA TRP A 216 3.01 -17.45 -5.38
C TRP A 216 3.67 -17.63 -6.75
N LYS A 217 3.57 -18.82 -7.36
CA LYS A 217 4.02 -19.03 -8.75
C LYS A 217 3.09 -18.31 -9.71
N GLU A 218 1.78 -18.34 -9.45
CA GLU A 218 0.80 -17.58 -10.23
C GLU A 218 0.99 -16.09 -10.06
N VAL A 219 1.06 -15.59 -8.82
CA VAL A 219 1.37 -14.17 -8.53
C VAL A 219 2.63 -13.74 -9.26
N SER A 220 3.68 -14.58 -9.22
CA SER A 220 4.95 -14.27 -9.88
C SER A 220 4.84 -14.16 -11.41
N ARG A 221 3.92 -14.88 -12.03
CA ARG A 221 3.68 -14.80 -13.48
C ARG A 221 2.95 -13.52 -13.88
N CYS A 222 2.03 -13.06 -13.03
CA CYS A 222 1.23 -11.87 -13.31
C CYS A 222 1.99 -10.55 -13.02
N LEU A 223 2.96 -10.55 -12.10
CA LEU A 223 3.74 -9.35 -11.79
C LEU A 223 4.53 -8.84 -13.03
N PRO A 224 4.37 -7.56 -13.42
CA PRO A 224 4.95 -7.01 -14.64
C PRO A 224 6.45 -6.72 -14.51
N ARG A 225 7.27 -7.75 -14.36
CA ARG A 225 8.72 -7.69 -14.04
C ARG A 225 9.55 -6.80 -14.96
N GLN A 226 9.18 -6.70 -16.21
CA GLN A 226 9.90 -5.89 -17.19
C GLN A 226 9.64 -4.40 -17.03
N VAL A 227 8.48 -4.04 -16.52
CA VAL A 227 7.99 -2.67 -16.41
C VAL A 227 8.12 -2.13 -14.99
N TYR A 228 7.76 -2.93 -13.98
CA TYR A 228 7.78 -2.49 -12.58
C TYR A 228 9.21 -2.40 -12.03
N LYS A 229 9.60 -1.20 -11.63
CA LYS A 229 10.92 -0.86 -11.06
C LYS A 229 10.84 -0.34 -9.62
N GLY A 230 9.64 -0.34 -9.04
CA GLY A 230 9.39 0.05 -7.66
C GLY A 230 9.91 -0.95 -6.63
N CYS A 231 9.60 -0.71 -5.37
CA CYS A 231 9.96 -1.60 -4.28
C CYS A 231 9.05 -2.83 -4.25
N LEU A 232 9.62 -4.00 -3.95
CA LEU A 232 8.82 -5.14 -3.52
C LEU A 232 8.62 -4.99 -2.01
N THR A 233 7.42 -4.58 -1.60
CA THR A 233 7.14 -4.24 -0.21
C THR A 233 6.22 -5.27 0.43
N LEU A 234 6.64 -5.80 1.57
CA LEU A 234 5.81 -6.64 2.41
C LEU A 234 4.90 -5.77 3.26
N GLU A 235 3.62 -6.11 3.30
CA GLU A 235 2.66 -5.66 4.31
C GLU A 235 2.17 -6.89 5.07
N VAL A 236 2.85 -7.18 6.19
CA VAL A 236 2.71 -8.49 6.87
C VAL A 236 2.72 -8.36 8.37
N PHE A 237 2.02 -9.29 9.02
CA PHE A 237 1.95 -9.46 10.46
C PHE A 237 2.37 -10.87 10.87
N PRO A 238 2.89 -11.06 12.08
CA PRO A 238 3.22 -12.39 12.60
C PRO A 238 1.96 -13.25 12.71
N LYS A 239 2.09 -14.52 12.37
CA LYS A 239 1.01 -15.49 12.50
C LYS A 239 0.68 -15.78 13.97
N ASP A 240 1.69 -15.70 14.82
CA ASP A 240 1.60 -15.86 16.27
C ASP A 240 2.53 -14.86 16.98
N GLN A 241 1.96 -13.74 17.41
CA GLN A 241 2.72 -12.66 18.07
C GLN A 241 3.27 -13.04 19.44
N GLU A 242 2.68 -14.03 20.11
CA GLU A 242 3.12 -14.43 21.46
C GLU A 242 4.35 -15.34 21.42
N GLN A 243 4.56 -16.04 20.29
CA GLN A 243 5.63 -17.00 20.13
C GLN A 243 6.85 -16.49 19.37
N GLU A 244 6.72 -15.39 18.61
CA GLU A 244 7.79 -14.86 17.77
C GLU A 244 8.20 -13.46 18.23
N SER A 245 9.50 -13.25 18.45
CA SER A 245 9.99 -11.90 18.77
C SER A 245 9.96 -10.98 17.55
N PRO A 246 9.85 -9.64 17.74
CA PRO A 246 9.91 -8.69 16.61
C PRO A 246 11.18 -8.84 15.75
N SER A 247 12.30 -9.19 16.37
CA SER A 247 13.56 -9.42 15.66
C SER A 247 13.53 -10.68 14.80
N ASP A 248 13.00 -11.77 15.33
CA ASP A 248 12.94 -13.05 14.60
C ASP A 248 11.94 -12.95 13.47
N PHE A 249 10.77 -12.34 13.71
CA PHE A 249 9.79 -12.03 12.67
C PHE A 249 10.42 -11.22 11.53
N MET A 250 11.20 -10.20 11.85
CA MET A 250 11.80 -9.35 10.82
C MET A 250 12.85 -10.10 9.98
N ILE A 251 13.59 -11.05 10.58
CA ILE A 251 14.50 -11.96 9.87
C ILE A 251 13.70 -12.88 8.94
N SER A 252 12.62 -13.48 9.43
CA SER A 252 11.72 -14.34 8.64
C SER A 252 11.08 -13.57 7.48
N ALA A 253 10.67 -12.32 7.70
CA ALA A 253 10.13 -11.44 6.67
C ALA A 253 11.16 -11.15 5.56
N TYR A 254 12.41 -10.88 5.94
CA TYR A 254 13.46 -10.65 4.95
C TYR A 254 13.80 -11.91 4.14
N GLN A 255 13.81 -13.07 4.77
CA GLN A 255 13.99 -14.35 4.07
C GLN A 255 12.83 -14.64 3.11
N SER A 256 11.60 -14.34 3.52
CA SER A 256 10.41 -14.51 2.70
C SER A 256 10.45 -13.65 1.42
N ILE A 257 10.83 -12.36 1.53
CA ILE A 257 10.93 -11.50 0.35
C ILE A 257 12.10 -11.91 -0.57
N GLN A 258 13.19 -12.41 -0.02
CA GLN A 258 14.30 -12.96 -0.83
C GLN A 258 13.86 -14.20 -1.61
N TRP A 259 13.13 -15.11 -0.95
CA TRP A 259 12.56 -16.29 -1.60
C TRP A 259 11.62 -15.88 -2.74
N LEU A 260 10.68 -14.95 -2.48
CA LEU A 260 9.77 -14.45 -3.50
C LEU A 260 10.52 -13.79 -4.66
N HIS A 261 11.56 -13.02 -4.38
CA HIS A 261 12.36 -12.40 -5.42
C HIS A 261 13.07 -13.43 -6.33
N ASN A 262 13.58 -14.53 -5.76
CA ASN A 262 14.16 -15.63 -6.53
C ASN A 262 13.10 -16.34 -7.40
N LEU A 263 11.92 -16.57 -6.83
CA LEU A 263 10.78 -17.10 -7.59
C LEU A 263 10.40 -16.17 -8.76
N LEU A 264 10.38 -14.85 -8.53
CA LEU A 264 10.17 -13.85 -9.57
C LEU A 264 11.24 -13.89 -10.67
N LYS A 265 12.46 -14.29 -10.40
CA LYS A 265 13.52 -14.47 -11.40
C LYS A 265 13.44 -15.78 -12.17
N GLY A 266 12.62 -16.72 -11.72
CA GLY A 266 12.57 -18.08 -12.24
C GLY A 266 13.70 -18.98 -11.71
N GLU A 267 14.26 -18.64 -10.54
CA GLU A 267 15.34 -19.35 -9.86
C GLU A 267 14.82 -20.21 -8.68
N GLY A 268 13.48 -20.37 -8.57
CA GLY A 268 12.81 -21.09 -7.47
C GLY A 268 12.34 -22.50 -7.85
#